data_a8bd98e3dd03af590cdda3aa29e67e7c
#
_entry.id   a8bd98e3dd03af590cdda3aa29e67e7c
#
_cell.length_a   1.000
_cell.length_b   1.000
_cell.length_c   1.000
_cell.angle_alpha   90.00
_cell.angle_beta   90.00
_cell.angle_gamma   90.00
#
_symmetry.space_group_name_H-M   'P 1'
#
loop_
_entity.id
_entity.type
_entity.pdbx_description
1 polymer ?
#
loop_
_entity_poly.entity_id
_entity_poly.type
_entity_poly.pdbx_seq_one_letter_code
_entity_poly.pdbx_strand_id
1 'polypeptide(L)'
;MPLDIGVLNVTVNQQEMYFAISNGMLLFENNTATILSDSIIDVDDIEQERIEKKVKKTQEYLDSISDERDIIMAKMSLAKALNKLEVKSKYGKQ
;
A
#
# COMPACT_ATOMS: atom_id res chain seq x y z
N MET A 1 -3.84 8.38 15.60
CA MET A 1 -4.44 7.07 15.29
C MET A 1 -3.49 6.28 14.40
N PRO A 2 -3.11 5.08 14.79
CA PRO A 2 -2.24 4.26 13.95
C PRO A 2 -2.98 3.76 12.70
N LEU A 3 -2.27 3.67 11.59
CA LEU A 3 -2.78 3.19 10.31
C LEU A 3 -2.00 1.95 9.90
N ASP A 4 -2.72 0.96 9.40
CA ASP A 4 -2.13 -0.26 8.88
C ASP A 4 -2.13 -0.23 7.35
N ILE A 5 -1.76 -1.32 6.70
CA ILE A 5 -1.84 -1.45 5.25
C ILE A 5 -3.31 -1.39 4.85
N GLY A 6 -3.64 -0.50 3.93
CA GLY A 6 -5.02 -0.33 3.50
C GLY A 6 -5.19 0.75 2.45
N VAL A 7 -6.39 1.28 2.39
CA VAL A 7 -6.75 2.34 1.45
C VAL A 7 -7.24 3.57 2.21
N LEU A 8 -6.80 4.74 1.76
CA LEU A 8 -7.27 6.02 2.26
C LEU A 8 -8.16 6.68 1.21
N ASN A 9 -9.37 7.05 1.59
CA ASN A 9 -10.29 7.79 0.73
C ASN A 9 -10.35 9.24 1.20
N VAL A 10 -10.07 10.16 0.30
CA VAL A 10 -10.12 11.61 0.58
C VAL A 10 -11.07 12.27 -0.40
N THR A 11 -12.02 13.05 0.12
CA THR A 11 -12.97 13.79 -0.70
C THR A 11 -12.69 15.28 -0.58
N VAL A 12 -12.39 15.91 -1.72
CA VAL A 12 -12.14 17.36 -1.79
C VAL A 12 -13.00 17.95 -2.91
N ASN A 13 -13.82 18.94 -2.59
CA ASN A 13 -14.68 19.61 -3.58
C ASN A 13 -15.52 18.61 -4.38
N GLN A 14 -16.10 17.61 -3.71
CA GLN A 14 -16.95 16.57 -4.28
C GLN A 14 -16.19 15.59 -5.19
N GLN A 15 -14.85 15.66 -5.17
CA GLN A 15 -14.02 14.74 -5.92
C GLN A 15 -13.35 13.75 -4.96
N GLU A 16 -13.52 12.47 -5.23
CA GLU A 16 -12.95 11.42 -4.39
C GLU A 16 -11.60 10.98 -4.93
N MET A 17 -10.64 10.85 -4.01
CA MET A 17 -9.31 10.34 -4.33
C MET A 17 -9.00 9.14 -3.44
N TYR A 18 -8.35 8.15 -4.01
CA TYR A 18 -7.99 6.92 -3.29
C TYR A 18 -6.48 6.72 -3.31
N PHE A 19 -5.94 6.35 -2.15
CA PHE A 19 -4.50 6.14 -1.98
C PHE A 19 -4.26 4.78 -1.32
N ALA A 20 -3.25 4.06 -1.83
CA ALA A 20 -2.75 2.87 -1.15
C ALA A 20 -1.75 3.32 -0.10
N ILE A 21 -1.97 2.94 1.15
CA ILE A 21 -1.10 3.32 2.26
C ILE A 21 -0.56 2.07 2.96
N SER A 22 0.60 2.24 3.60
CA SER A 22 1.14 1.20 4.46
C SER A 22 1.76 1.82 5.68
N ASN A 23 1.50 1.20 6.83
CA ASN A 23 2.06 1.55 8.14
C ASN A 23 2.23 3.04 8.38
N GLY A 24 1.35 3.63 9.14
CA GLY A 24 1.46 5.04 9.39
C GLY A 24 0.67 5.50 10.57
N MET A 25 0.48 6.81 10.64
CA MET A 25 -0.24 7.44 11.74
C MET A 25 -1.01 8.63 11.21
N LEU A 26 -2.26 8.75 11.64
CA LEU A 26 -3.10 9.91 11.37
C LEU A 26 -3.10 10.79 12.60
N LEU A 27 -2.68 12.05 12.42
CA LEU A 27 -2.71 13.06 13.46
C LEU A 27 -3.76 14.10 13.09
N PHE A 28 -4.60 14.46 14.04
CA PHE A 28 -5.64 15.45 13.82
C PHE A 28 -5.51 16.55 14.85
N GLU A 29 -5.20 17.75 14.42
CA GLU A 29 -4.93 18.88 15.31
C GLU A 29 -5.27 20.20 14.63
N ASN A 30 -5.97 21.10 15.34
CA ASN A 30 -6.30 22.43 14.83
C ASN A 30 -6.99 22.42 13.47
N ASN A 31 -7.95 21.51 13.27
CA ASN A 31 -8.65 21.30 12.01
C ASN A 31 -7.73 20.87 10.85
N THR A 32 -6.53 20.37 11.18
CA THR A 32 -5.58 19.88 10.21
C THR A 32 -5.34 18.41 10.44
N ALA A 33 -5.51 17.61 9.39
CA ALA A 33 -5.19 16.18 9.41
C ALA A 33 -3.82 15.97 8.76
N THR A 34 -2.92 15.35 9.50
CA THR A 34 -1.58 15.02 9.00
C THR A 34 -1.43 13.51 8.97
N ILE A 35 -0.96 12.99 7.84
CA ILE A 35 -0.75 11.56 7.66
C ILE A 35 0.75 11.31 7.52
N LEU A 36 1.28 10.48 8.43
CA LEU A 36 2.67 10.02 8.37
C LEU A 36 2.63 8.54 7.99
N SER A 37 3.24 8.19 6.87
CA SER A 37 3.23 6.82 6.39
C SER A 37 4.53 6.49 5.67
N ASP A 38 4.91 5.20 5.71
CA ASP A 38 6.05 4.70 4.96
C ASP A 38 5.82 4.82 3.45
N SER A 39 4.57 4.70 3.02
CA SER A 39 4.25 4.73 1.62
C SER A 39 2.81 5.21 1.42
N ILE A 40 2.64 6.25 0.62
CA ILE A 40 1.33 6.75 0.20
C ILE A 40 1.40 6.89 -1.31
N ILE A 41 0.58 6.13 -2.03
CA ILE A 41 0.58 6.13 -3.49
C ILE A 41 -0.85 6.33 -3.98
N ASP A 42 -1.04 7.36 -4.84
CA ASP A 42 -2.32 7.57 -5.50
C ASP A 42 -2.63 6.32 -6.34
N VAL A 43 -3.86 5.82 -6.23
CA VAL A 43 -4.27 4.59 -6.92
C VAL A 43 -4.07 4.69 -8.43
N ASP A 44 -4.22 5.88 -9.01
CA ASP A 44 -4.04 6.08 -10.44
C ASP A 44 -2.57 6.02 -10.86
N ASP A 45 -1.63 6.15 -9.92
CA ASP A 45 -0.20 6.07 -10.19
C ASP A 45 0.36 4.65 -10.02
N ILE A 46 -0.46 3.70 -9.65
CA ILE A 46 -0.03 2.30 -9.48
C ILE A 46 0.13 1.63 -10.83
N GLU A 47 1.35 1.18 -11.13
CA GLU A 47 1.66 0.42 -12.35
C GLU A 47 1.43 -1.07 -12.08
N GLN A 48 0.28 -1.58 -12.50
CA GLN A 48 -0.16 -2.94 -12.17
C GLN A 48 0.83 -4.01 -12.62
N GLU A 49 1.33 -3.92 -13.86
CA GLU A 49 2.27 -4.92 -14.39
C GLU A 49 3.54 -5.00 -13.57
N ARG A 50 4.05 -3.85 -13.14
CA ARG A 50 5.27 -3.77 -12.34
C ARG A 50 5.09 -4.42 -10.98
N ILE A 51 3.93 -4.16 -10.35
CA ILE A 51 3.61 -4.74 -9.05
C ILE A 51 3.41 -6.25 -9.15
N GLU A 52 2.75 -6.73 -10.21
CA GLU A 52 2.54 -8.15 -10.43
C GLU A 52 3.87 -8.89 -10.59
N LYS A 53 4.82 -8.31 -11.31
CA LYS A 53 6.17 -8.88 -11.43
C LYS A 53 6.88 -8.93 -10.09
N LYS A 54 6.74 -7.90 -9.28
CA LYS A 54 7.32 -7.85 -7.94
C LYS A 54 6.74 -8.93 -7.04
N VAL A 55 5.42 -9.12 -7.09
CA VAL A 55 4.74 -10.17 -6.32
C VAL A 55 5.29 -11.55 -6.70
N LYS A 56 5.41 -11.83 -8.00
CA LYS A 56 5.93 -13.10 -8.47
C LYS A 56 7.36 -13.35 -8.00
N LYS A 57 8.23 -12.34 -8.13
CA LYS A 57 9.62 -12.45 -7.69
C LYS A 57 9.71 -12.66 -6.18
N THR A 58 8.89 -11.97 -5.41
CA THR A 58 8.89 -12.12 -3.96
C THR A 58 8.43 -13.51 -3.54
N GLN A 59 7.42 -14.06 -4.22
CA GLN A 59 6.97 -15.42 -3.94
C GLN A 59 8.05 -16.46 -4.25
N GLU A 60 8.75 -16.30 -5.37
CA GLU A 60 9.88 -17.17 -5.73
C GLU A 60 11.01 -17.07 -4.71
N TYR A 61 11.29 -15.85 -4.25
CA TYR A 61 12.30 -15.61 -3.22
C TYR A 61 11.91 -16.31 -1.91
N LEU A 62 10.65 -16.22 -1.50
CA LEU A 62 10.16 -16.87 -0.28
C LEU A 62 10.33 -18.39 -0.32
N ASP A 63 10.20 -18.98 -1.52
CA ASP A 63 10.36 -20.43 -1.68
C ASP A 63 11.80 -20.89 -1.51
N SER A 64 12.76 -19.98 -1.65
CA SER A 64 14.19 -20.33 -1.63
C SER A 64 14.92 -19.91 -0.35
N ILE A 65 14.33 -19.06 0.49
CA ILE A 65 15.00 -18.58 1.70
C ILE A 65 14.61 -19.39 2.93
N SER A 66 15.55 -19.46 3.88
CA SER A 66 15.33 -20.16 5.13
C SER A 66 15.55 -19.27 6.37
N ASP A 67 16.13 -18.08 6.20
CA ASP A 67 16.35 -17.17 7.29
C ASP A 67 15.02 -16.54 7.73
N GLU A 68 14.70 -16.68 9.01
CA GLU A 68 13.41 -16.23 9.55
C GLU A 68 13.18 -14.73 9.38
N ARG A 69 14.24 -13.93 9.57
CA ARG A 69 14.15 -12.48 9.42
C ARG A 69 13.85 -12.09 7.97
N ASP A 70 14.52 -12.74 7.02
CA ASP A 70 14.31 -12.48 5.59
C ASP A 70 12.91 -12.90 5.16
N ILE A 71 12.40 -14.00 5.72
CA ILE A 71 11.03 -14.46 5.45
C ILE A 71 10.02 -13.42 5.92
N ILE A 72 10.19 -12.88 7.12
CA ILE A 72 9.27 -11.87 7.66
C ILE A 72 9.29 -10.62 6.78
N MET A 73 10.46 -10.13 6.40
CA MET A 73 10.58 -8.93 5.56
C MET A 73 9.98 -9.14 4.17
N ALA A 74 10.20 -10.32 3.58
CA ALA A 74 9.65 -10.64 2.27
C ALA A 74 8.12 -10.73 2.32
N LYS A 75 7.56 -11.32 3.38
CA LYS A 75 6.12 -11.38 3.56
C LYS A 75 5.49 -10.00 3.72
N MET A 76 6.17 -9.09 4.42
CA MET A 76 5.70 -7.71 4.55
C MET A 76 5.69 -7.00 3.19
N SER A 77 6.75 -7.16 2.39
CA SER A 77 6.82 -6.59 1.05
C SER A 77 5.71 -7.15 0.15
N LEU A 78 5.46 -8.46 0.26
CA LEU A 78 4.40 -9.11 -0.50
C LEU A 78 3.02 -8.55 -0.12
N ALA A 79 2.76 -8.39 1.18
CA ALA A 79 1.50 -7.84 1.67
C ALA A 79 1.26 -6.43 1.14
N LYS A 80 2.29 -5.59 1.12
CA LYS A 80 2.19 -4.23 0.58
C LYS A 80 1.88 -4.24 -0.91
N ALA A 81 2.56 -5.11 -1.67
CA ALA A 81 2.35 -5.22 -3.11
C ALA A 81 0.94 -5.72 -3.43
N LEU A 82 0.47 -6.74 -2.71
CA LEU A 82 -0.88 -7.27 -2.88
C LEU A 82 -1.94 -6.23 -2.54
N ASN A 83 -1.72 -5.42 -1.49
CA ASN A 83 -2.64 -4.34 -1.15
C ASN A 83 -2.74 -3.32 -2.28
N LYS A 84 -1.61 -2.95 -2.90
CA LYS A 84 -1.61 -2.01 -4.02
C LYS A 84 -2.40 -2.55 -5.20
N LEU A 85 -2.26 -3.84 -5.52
CA LEU A 85 -3.03 -4.46 -6.60
C LEU A 85 -4.51 -4.48 -6.27
N GLU A 86 -4.88 -4.81 -5.05
CA GLU A 86 -6.27 -4.83 -4.62
C GLU A 86 -6.91 -3.44 -4.71
N VAL A 87 -6.22 -2.42 -4.22
CA VAL A 87 -6.70 -1.05 -4.24
C VAL A 87 -6.85 -0.57 -5.69
N LYS A 88 -5.88 -0.88 -6.55
CA LYS A 88 -5.95 -0.52 -7.98
C LYS A 88 -7.14 -1.20 -8.66
N SER A 89 -7.39 -2.44 -8.33
CA SER A 89 -8.51 -3.19 -8.91
C SER A 89 -9.87 -2.61 -8.51
N LYS A 90 -10.00 -2.18 -7.24
CA LYS A 90 -11.26 -1.67 -6.72
C LYS A 90 -11.52 -0.21 -7.05
N TYR A 91 -10.49 0.62 -7.02
CA TYR A 91 -10.64 2.07 -7.06
C TYR A 91 -9.91 2.75 -8.21
N GLY A 92 -9.07 2.02 -8.94
CA GLY A 92 -8.33 2.59 -10.04
C GLY A 92 -9.22 2.89 -11.24
N LYS A 93 -8.88 3.94 -11.97
CA LYS A 93 -9.56 4.25 -13.23
C LYS A 93 -8.98 3.35 -14.32
N GLN A 94 -9.89 2.83 -15.13
CA GLN A 94 -9.48 2.02 -16.28
C GLN A 94 -9.29 2.87 -17.51
#